data_452396837f8f70c9328e33f14376a409
#
_entry.id   452396837f8f70c9328e33f14376a409
#
_cell.length_a   1.000
_cell.length_b   1.000
_cell.length_c   1.000
_cell.angle_alpha   90.00
_cell.angle_beta   90.00
_cell.angle_gamma   90.00
#
_symmetry.space_group_name_H-M   'P 1'
#
loop_
_entity.id
_entity.type
_entity.pdbx_description
1 polymer ?
#
loop_
_entity_poly.entity_id
_entity_poly.type
_entity_poly.pdbx_seq_one_letter_code
_entity_poly.pdbx_strand_id
1 'polypeptide(L)'
;MQKILVVDDDKDLLEMVEMTLSRLGYHITTLAKGSGFFNVVESIRPDIILLDIFLGDADGRILCNKMKLQSAYENIPVILYSAGYVPLSTIEHSKADEFMIKPFEIKQLTEKVKKLLGLQ
;
A
#
# COMPACT_ATOMS: atom_id res chain seq x y z
N MET A 1 2.26 18.25 1.62
CA MET A 1 1.14 17.27 1.64
C MET A 1 1.71 15.88 1.40
N GLN A 2 1.40 14.94 2.28
CA GLN A 2 1.89 13.57 2.15
C GLN A 2 1.14 12.86 1.02
N LYS A 3 1.87 12.10 0.22
CA LYS A 3 1.32 11.36 -0.92
C LYS A 3 1.18 9.89 -0.60
N ILE A 4 0.01 9.35 -0.84
CA ILE A 4 -0.30 7.93 -0.61
C ILE A 4 -0.69 7.28 -1.93
N LEU A 5 -0.05 6.16 -2.26
CA LEU A 5 -0.45 5.34 -3.39
C LEU A 5 -1.24 4.15 -2.85
N VAL A 6 -2.43 3.92 -3.38
CA VAL A 6 -3.29 2.79 -3.00
C VAL A 6 -3.46 1.88 -4.21
N VAL A 7 -3.07 0.62 -4.07
CA VAL A 7 -3.11 -0.36 -5.17
C VAL A 7 -4.03 -1.51 -4.76
N ASP A 8 -5.17 -1.63 -5.42
CA ASP A 8 -6.17 -2.65 -5.14
C ASP A 8 -7.08 -2.79 -6.35
N ASP A 9 -7.44 -4.01 -6.74
CA ASP A 9 -8.35 -4.22 -7.86
C ASP A 9 -9.83 -4.07 -7.48
N ASP A 10 -10.14 -3.91 -6.19
CA ASP A 10 -11.49 -3.62 -5.71
C ASP A 10 -11.75 -2.12 -5.79
N LYS A 11 -12.51 -1.71 -6.79
CA LYS A 11 -12.79 -0.28 -7.04
C LYS A 11 -13.56 0.38 -5.90
N ASP A 12 -14.46 -0.36 -5.25
CA ASP A 12 -15.23 0.18 -4.13
C ASP A 12 -14.31 0.48 -2.94
N LEU A 13 -13.34 -0.41 -2.69
CA LEU A 13 -12.38 -0.19 -1.63
C LEU A 13 -11.48 0.99 -1.94
N LEU A 14 -11.01 1.11 -3.20
CA LEU A 14 -10.20 2.26 -3.62
C LEU A 14 -10.92 3.57 -3.38
N GLU A 15 -12.19 3.63 -3.77
CA GLU A 15 -13.00 4.83 -3.62
C GLU A 15 -13.19 5.19 -2.14
N MET A 16 -13.48 4.21 -1.31
CA MET A 16 -13.68 4.42 0.12
C MET A 16 -12.40 4.91 0.79
N VAL A 17 -11.28 4.28 0.49
CA VAL A 17 -9.99 4.65 1.07
C VAL A 17 -9.57 6.04 0.60
N GLU A 18 -9.74 6.32 -0.68
CA GLU A 18 -9.42 7.64 -1.24
C GLU A 18 -10.21 8.74 -0.55
N MET A 19 -11.52 8.54 -0.43
CA MET A 19 -12.39 9.51 0.21
C MET A 19 -11.97 9.76 1.66
N THR A 20 -11.73 8.69 2.40
CA THR A 20 -11.39 8.78 3.82
C THR A 20 -10.06 9.48 4.06
N LEU A 21 -9.02 9.05 3.35
CA LEU A 21 -7.68 9.60 3.54
C LEU A 21 -7.55 11.01 2.97
N SER A 22 -8.26 11.32 1.89
CA SER A 22 -8.27 12.69 1.35
C SER A 22 -8.83 13.69 2.35
N ARG A 23 -9.86 13.29 3.09
CA ARG A 23 -10.45 14.15 4.12
C ARG A 23 -9.48 14.45 5.27
N LEU A 24 -8.50 13.59 5.46
CA LEU A 24 -7.46 13.80 6.47
C LEU A 24 -6.30 14.64 5.95
N GLY A 25 -6.37 15.10 4.71
CA GLY A 25 -5.37 15.99 4.14
C GLY A 25 -4.29 15.31 3.30
N TYR A 26 -4.40 14.00 3.09
CA TYR A 26 -3.43 13.28 2.25
C TYR A 26 -3.76 13.43 0.76
N HIS A 27 -2.74 13.39 -0.07
CA HIS A 27 -2.91 13.37 -1.53
C HIS A 27 -2.89 11.92 -1.99
N ILE A 28 -4.01 11.44 -2.53
CA ILE A 28 -4.19 10.02 -2.85
C ILE A 28 -4.10 9.79 -4.35
N THR A 29 -3.30 8.78 -4.73
CA THR A 29 -3.28 8.23 -6.08
C THR A 29 -3.71 6.78 -5.99
N THR A 30 -4.62 6.35 -6.86
CA THR A 30 -5.11 4.97 -6.87
C THR A 30 -4.65 4.26 -8.12
N LEU A 31 -4.43 2.94 -8.00
CA LEU A 31 -4.05 2.07 -9.11
C LEU A 31 -4.83 0.76 -8.93
N ALA A 32 -5.59 0.37 -9.97
CA ALA A 32 -6.50 -0.77 -9.86
C ALA A 32 -5.86 -2.11 -10.28
N LYS A 33 -4.57 -2.12 -10.56
CA LYS A 33 -3.87 -3.33 -11.00
C LYS A 33 -2.38 -3.21 -10.70
N GLY A 34 -1.66 -4.32 -10.79
CA GLY A 34 -0.20 -4.31 -10.59
C GLY A 34 0.57 -3.75 -11.78
N SER A 35 0.00 -3.88 -12.98
CA SER A 35 0.61 -3.34 -14.19
C SER A 35 0.82 -1.83 -14.05
N GLY A 36 2.02 -1.37 -14.32
CA GLY A 36 2.36 0.05 -14.19
C GLY A 36 2.77 0.49 -12.79
N PHE A 37 2.82 -0.44 -11.82
CA PHE A 37 3.17 -0.12 -10.44
C PHE A 37 4.48 0.67 -10.34
N PHE A 38 5.56 0.16 -10.94
CA PHE A 38 6.86 0.81 -10.83
C PHE A 38 6.91 2.16 -11.53
N ASN A 39 6.20 2.30 -12.66
CA ASN A 39 6.10 3.58 -13.37
C ASN A 39 5.39 4.64 -12.51
N VAL A 40 4.33 4.23 -11.81
CA VAL A 40 3.60 5.14 -10.92
C VAL A 40 4.46 5.53 -9.73
N VAL A 41 5.14 4.56 -9.10
CA VAL A 41 6.03 4.84 -7.97
C VAL A 41 7.10 5.85 -8.38
N GLU A 42 7.72 5.66 -9.54
CA GLU A 42 8.73 6.58 -10.05
C GLU A 42 8.16 7.97 -10.30
N SER A 43 6.97 8.01 -10.89
CA SER A 43 6.32 9.27 -11.29
C SER A 43 5.89 10.13 -10.08
N ILE A 44 5.22 9.50 -9.10
CA ILE A 44 4.66 10.28 -8.00
C ILE A 44 5.52 10.31 -6.74
N ARG A 45 6.45 9.38 -6.59
CA ARG A 45 7.30 9.26 -5.40
C ARG A 45 6.46 9.30 -4.12
N PRO A 46 5.62 8.27 -3.87
CA PRO A 46 4.73 8.29 -2.72
C PRO A 46 5.50 8.24 -1.40
N ASP A 47 4.89 8.79 -0.36
CA ASP A 47 5.44 8.74 0.99
C ASP A 47 5.10 7.43 1.69
N ILE A 48 4.05 6.76 1.25
CA ILE A 48 3.62 5.46 1.74
C ILE A 48 2.78 4.77 0.67
N ILE A 49 2.81 3.44 0.64
CA ILE A 49 2.04 2.63 -0.31
C ILE A 49 1.16 1.66 0.45
N LEU A 50 -0.13 1.62 0.09
CA LEU A 50 -1.09 0.61 0.54
C LEU A 50 -1.26 -0.36 -0.62
N LEU A 51 -0.94 -1.64 -0.42
CA LEU A 51 -0.78 -2.59 -1.51
C LEU A 51 -1.48 -3.91 -1.21
N ASP A 52 -2.52 -4.20 -2.00
CA ASP A 52 -3.20 -5.49 -1.93
C ASP A 52 -2.28 -6.59 -2.42
N ILE A 53 -2.31 -7.75 -1.77
CA ILE A 53 -1.50 -8.89 -2.17
C ILE A 53 -2.05 -9.51 -3.46
N PHE A 54 -3.36 -9.76 -3.51
CA PHE A 54 -3.97 -10.46 -4.65
C PHE A 54 -4.61 -9.48 -5.63
N LEU A 55 -3.83 -9.05 -6.62
CA LEU A 55 -4.26 -8.03 -7.58
C LEU A 55 -4.84 -8.58 -8.89
N GLY A 56 -4.96 -9.89 -9.01
CA GLY A 56 -5.43 -10.50 -10.25
C GLY A 56 -4.33 -10.64 -11.29
N ASP A 57 -3.65 -9.56 -11.61
CA ASP A 57 -2.55 -9.56 -12.59
C ASP A 57 -1.16 -9.62 -11.93
N ALA A 58 -1.08 -9.52 -10.62
CA ALA A 58 0.20 -9.48 -9.92
C ALA A 58 0.04 -9.88 -8.46
N ASP A 59 1.15 -10.20 -7.82
CA ASP A 59 1.21 -10.49 -6.39
C ASP A 59 1.90 -9.31 -5.69
N GLY A 60 1.18 -8.66 -4.78
CA GLY A 60 1.70 -7.48 -4.07
C GLY A 60 2.98 -7.76 -3.28
N ARG A 61 3.15 -9.00 -2.78
CA ARG A 61 4.37 -9.37 -2.04
C ARG A 61 5.60 -9.29 -2.94
N ILE A 62 5.43 -9.71 -4.21
CA ILE A 62 6.52 -9.67 -5.19
C ILE A 62 6.81 -8.24 -5.58
N LEU A 63 5.78 -7.44 -5.83
CA LEU A 63 5.95 -6.02 -6.15
C LEU A 63 6.69 -5.29 -5.03
N CYS A 64 6.28 -5.53 -3.79
CA CYS A 64 6.91 -4.91 -2.63
C CYS A 64 8.37 -5.29 -2.52
N ASN A 65 8.69 -6.59 -2.63
CA ASN A 65 10.07 -7.07 -2.53
C ASN A 65 10.95 -6.44 -3.60
N LYS A 66 10.49 -6.43 -4.86
CA LYS A 66 11.26 -5.85 -5.95
C LYS A 66 11.51 -4.36 -5.73
N MET A 67 10.50 -3.64 -5.24
CA MET A 67 10.67 -2.22 -4.96
C MET A 67 11.68 -1.99 -3.84
N LYS A 68 11.58 -2.76 -2.77
CA LYS A 68 12.47 -2.62 -1.61
C LYS A 68 13.93 -2.98 -1.92
N LEU A 69 14.18 -3.72 -3.00
CA LEU A 69 15.53 -4.03 -3.43
C LEU A 69 16.18 -2.89 -4.21
N GLN A 70 15.43 -1.86 -4.56
CA GLN A 70 15.96 -0.71 -5.28
C GLN A 70 16.28 0.41 -4.30
N SER A 71 17.53 0.87 -4.29
CA SER A 71 17.98 1.88 -3.33
C SER A 71 17.16 3.17 -3.38
N ALA A 72 16.63 3.52 -4.57
CA ALA A 72 15.82 4.72 -4.72
C ALA A 72 14.48 4.64 -3.97
N TYR A 73 13.99 3.43 -3.68
CA TYR A 73 12.65 3.22 -3.14
C TYR A 73 12.62 2.39 -1.85
N GLU A 74 13.77 1.91 -1.38
CA GLU A 74 13.82 0.98 -0.25
C GLU A 74 13.24 1.56 1.04
N ASN A 75 13.23 2.88 1.18
CA ASN A 75 12.75 3.53 2.38
C ASN A 75 11.28 3.95 2.32
N ILE A 76 10.58 3.68 1.22
CA ILE A 76 9.14 3.98 1.13
C ILE A 76 8.41 2.92 1.94
N PRO A 77 7.69 3.29 3.02
CA PRO A 77 6.94 2.31 3.79
C PRO A 77 5.79 1.70 2.99
N VAL A 78 5.56 0.42 3.20
CA VAL A 78 4.50 -0.34 2.52
C VAL A 78 3.64 -1.06 3.55
N ILE A 79 2.33 -0.88 3.45
CA ILE A 79 1.35 -1.69 4.16
C ILE A 79 0.77 -2.68 3.16
N LEU A 80 1.06 -3.97 3.34
CA LEU A 80 0.40 -5.02 2.57
C LEU A 80 -0.92 -5.37 3.24
N TYR A 81 -1.91 -5.78 2.46
CA TYR A 81 -3.15 -6.29 3.02
C TYR A 81 -3.77 -7.36 2.12
N SER A 82 -4.62 -8.21 2.70
CA SER A 82 -5.20 -9.34 1.99
C SER A 82 -6.51 -9.78 2.61
N ALA A 83 -7.44 -10.28 1.79
CA ALA A 83 -8.69 -10.86 2.25
C ALA A 83 -8.53 -12.31 2.68
N GLY A 84 -7.47 -13.00 2.25
CA GLY A 84 -7.29 -14.42 2.51
C GLY A 84 -6.12 -14.72 3.42
N TYR A 85 -5.95 -16.02 3.72
CA TYR A 85 -4.82 -16.46 4.49
C TYR A 85 -3.52 -16.26 3.71
N VAL A 86 -2.51 -15.75 4.40
CA VAL A 86 -1.19 -15.54 3.82
C VAL A 86 -0.15 -15.98 4.84
N PRO A 87 0.79 -16.86 4.46
CA PRO A 87 1.85 -17.27 5.38
C PRO A 87 2.72 -16.07 5.78
N LEU A 88 2.94 -15.90 7.08
CA LEU A 88 3.73 -14.77 7.61
C LEU A 88 5.14 -14.71 7.02
N SER A 89 5.74 -15.88 6.74
CA SER A 89 7.07 -15.92 6.14
C SER A 89 7.12 -15.19 4.80
N THR A 90 6.03 -15.22 4.03
CA THR A 90 5.98 -14.52 2.73
C THR A 90 5.86 -13.02 2.91
N ILE A 91 5.20 -12.57 3.98
CA ILE A 91 5.12 -11.15 4.33
C ILE A 91 6.50 -10.64 4.72
N GLU A 92 7.21 -11.38 5.57
CA GLU A 92 8.57 -11.00 5.98
C GLU A 92 9.51 -10.94 4.78
N HIS A 93 9.42 -11.92 3.88
CA HIS A 93 10.25 -11.96 2.68
C HIS A 93 9.98 -10.77 1.76
N SER A 94 8.75 -10.26 1.75
CA SER A 94 8.37 -9.10 0.94
C SER A 94 9.03 -7.81 1.39
N LYS A 95 9.49 -7.76 2.65
CA LYS A 95 10.06 -6.57 3.30
C LYS A 95 9.05 -5.45 3.53
N ALA A 96 7.76 -5.81 3.57
CA ALA A 96 6.70 -4.84 3.91
C ALA A 96 6.86 -4.37 5.36
N ASP A 97 6.43 -3.16 5.62
CA ASP A 97 6.55 -2.55 6.95
C ASP A 97 5.40 -2.92 7.86
N GLU A 98 4.21 -3.16 7.31
CA GLU A 98 3.02 -3.56 8.05
C GLU A 98 2.16 -4.48 7.20
N PHE A 99 1.26 -5.22 7.88
CA PHE A 99 0.32 -6.10 7.21
C PHE A 99 -1.04 -5.99 7.88
N MET A 100 -2.11 -5.98 7.07
CA MET A 100 -3.49 -5.95 7.55
C MET A 100 -4.32 -7.02 6.88
N ILE A 101 -5.36 -7.48 7.56
CA ILE A 101 -6.31 -8.47 7.04
C ILE A 101 -7.62 -7.76 6.73
N LYS A 102 -8.18 -8.01 5.54
CA LYS A 102 -9.50 -7.51 5.17
C LYS A 102 -10.59 -8.39 5.80
N PRO A 103 -11.72 -7.85 6.22
CA PRO A 103 -12.02 -6.41 6.29
C PRO A 103 -11.28 -5.77 7.46
N PHE A 104 -10.82 -4.53 7.27
CA PHE A 104 -10.15 -3.78 8.32
C PHE A 104 -10.96 -2.53 8.65
N GLU A 105 -10.78 -2.03 9.87
CA GLU A 105 -11.42 -0.79 10.27
C GLU A 105 -10.62 0.41 9.75
N ILE A 106 -11.32 1.46 9.37
CA ILE A 106 -10.68 2.69 8.91
C ILE A 106 -9.73 3.24 9.97
N LYS A 107 -10.11 3.16 11.23
CA LYS A 107 -9.25 3.61 12.33
C LYS A 107 -7.92 2.86 12.34
N GLN A 108 -7.95 1.54 12.13
CA GLN A 108 -6.75 0.72 12.07
C GLN A 108 -5.84 1.18 10.93
N LEU A 109 -6.42 1.43 9.76
CA LEU A 109 -5.67 1.89 8.60
C LEU A 109 -5.03 3.27 8.86
N THR A 110 -5.82 4.22 9.34
CA THR A 110 -5.32 5.57 9.57
C THR A 110 -4.23 5.61 10.63
N GLU A 111 -4.34 4.79 11.68
CA GLU A 111 -3.32 4.70 12.71
C GLU A 111 -1.99 4.15 12.16
N LYS A 112 -2.06 3.12 11.32
CA LYS A 112 -0.85 2.55 10.70
C LYS A 112 -0.20 3.53 9.74
N VAL A 113 -1.00 4.26 8.97
CA VAL A 113 -0.48 5.29 8.06
C VAL A 113 0.26 6.36 8.85
N LYS A 114 -0.35 6.88 9.91
CA LYS A 114 0.27 7.91 10.75
C LYS A 114 1.57 7.41 11.38
N LYS A 115 1.55 6.19 11.90
CA LYS A 115 2.73 5.59 12.52
C LYS A 115 3.89 5.53 11.53
N LEU A 116 3.65 5.01 10.33
CA LEU A 116 4.70 4.82 9.34
C LEU A 116 5.20 6.13 8.74
N LEU A 117 4.36 7.16 8.71
CA LEU A 117 4.77 8.49 8.27
C LEU A 117 5.43 9.31 9.39
N GLY A 118 5.56 8.74 10.58
CA GLY A 118 6.16 9.43 11.72
C GLY A 118 5.27 10.49 12.34
N LEU A 119 3.96 10.42 12.11
CA LEU A 119 2.98 11.37 12.64
C LEU A 119 2.31 10.80 13.87
N GLN A 120 2.03 11.66 14.82
CA GLN A 120 1.38 11.27 16.08
C GLN A 120 -0.12 11.47 16.05
#